data_1ee2d393c4688d49a683575e4990eb22
#
_entry.id   1ee2d393c4688d49a683575e4990eb22
#
_cell.length_a   1.000
_cell.length_b   1.000
_cell.length_c   1.000
_cell.angle_alpha   90.00
_cell.angle_beta   90.00
_cell.angle_gamma   90.00
#
_symmetry.space_group_name_H-M   'P 1'
#
loop_
_entity.id
_entity.type
_entity.pdbx_description
1 polymer ?
#
loop_
_entity_poly.entity_id
_entity_poly.type
_entity_poly.pdbx_seq_one_letter_code
_entity_poly.pdbx_strand_id
1 'polypeptide(L)'
;MKKLIILAVIWQVLNCSAYCETGNPTASGVYPVEGVTCAMDKLNGVWVPFGSKVHFPDGTVLEVQDRYGAGHDNQVDLYKKDRDDCIRFGRQNIRCMIVTPD
;
A
#
# COMPACT_ATOMS: atom_id res chain seq x y z
N MET A 1 -15.03 -25.70 14.98
CA MET A 1 -15.47 -24.28 14.96
C MET A 1 -15.33 -23.70 13.57
N LYS A 2 -16.36 -23.05 13.08
CA LYS A 2 -16.29 -22.35 11.81
C LYS A 2 -15.46 -21.08 11.96
N LYS A 3 -14.51 -20.89 11.06
CA LYS A 3 -13.79 -19.63 10.95
C LYS A 3 -14.69 -18.63 10.22
N LEU A 4 -14.94 -17.49 10.82
CA LEU A 4 -15.63 -16.40 10.16
C LEU A 4 -14.62 -15.61 9.34
N ILE A 5 -14.81 -15.62 8.03
CA ILE A 5 -13.96 -14.88 7.10
C ILE A 5 -14.65 -13.55 6.84
N ILE A 6 -13.95 -12.47 7.20
CA ILE A 6 -14.43 -11.10 6.96
C ILE A 6 -13.52 -10.48 5.91
N LEU A 7 -14.12 -10.16 4.77
CA LEU A 7 -13.46 -9.46 3.69
C LEU A 7 -14.04 -8.05 3.61
N ALA A 8 -13.21 -7.04 3.83
CA ALA A 8 -13.62 -5.65 3.64
C ALA A 8 -13.11 -5.14 2.30
N VAL A 9 -14.01 -4.51 1.55
CA VAL A 9 -13.70 -3.84 0.29
C VAL A 9 -14.07 -2.38 0.45
N ILE A 10 -13.09 -1.50 0.34
CA ILE A 10 -13.25 -0.08 0.60
C ILE A 10 -12.77 0.73 -0.60
N TRP A 11 -13.64 1.59 -1.12
CA TRP A 11 -13.27 2.58 -2.13
C TRP A 11 -12.87 3.86 -1.43
N GLN A 12 -11.69 4.38 -1.75
CA GLN A 12 -11.16 5.56 -1.09
C GLN A 12 -10.21 6.30 -2.01
N VAL A 13 -10.27 7.63 -1.99
CA VAL A 13 -9.22 8.45 -2.62
C VAL A 13 -8.02 8.45 -1.69
N LEU A 14 -6.89 7.99 -2.20
CA LEU A 14 -5.63 7.94 -1.48
C LEU A 14 -4.67 9.01 -2.00
N ASN A 15 -3.92 9.61 -1.10
CA ASN A 15 -2.75 10.42 -1.47
C ASN A 15 -1.61 9.45 -1.77
N CYS A 16 -1.21 9.36 -3.03
CA CYS A 16 -0.23 8.40 -3.51
C CYS A 16 1.11 9.06 -3.76
N SER A 17 2.16 8.42 -3.29
CA SER A 17 3.55 8.80 -3.54
C SER A 17 4.35 7.54 -3.88
N ALA A 18 5.64 7.68 -4.07
CA ALA A 18 6.51 6.53 -4.35
C ALA A 18 7.80 6.65 -3.55
N TYR A 19 8.37 5.51 -3.18
CA TYR A 19 9.62 5.48 -2.43
C TYR A 19 10.59 4.46 -3.03
N CYS A 20 11.88 4.72 -2.85
CA CYS A 20 12.95 3.83 -3.28
C CYS A 20 13.48 3.05 -2.10
N GLU A 21 13.99 1.86 -2.39
CA GLU A 21 14.56 0.98 -1.39
C GLU A 21 15.96 1.42 -0.97
N THR A 22 16.28 1.14 0.27
CA THR A 22 17.60 1.39 0.86
C THR A 22 18.38 0.10 1.12
N GLY A 23 17.88 -1.07 0.67
CA GLY A 23 18.51 -2.37 0.91
C GLY A 23 17.98 -3.10 2.14
N ASN A 24 16.95 -2.57 2.79
CA ASN A 24 16.37 -3.14 4.01
C ASN A 24 15.05 -3.86 3.72
N PRO A 25 14.67 -4.86 4.53
CA PRO A 25 13.35 -5.44 4.44
C PRO A 25 12.26 -4.43 4.84
N THR A 26 11.05 -4.66 4.36
CA THR A 26 9.86 -3.89 4.74
C THR A 26 9.47 -4.18 6.20
N ALA A 27 8.52 -3.40 6.72
CA ALA A 27 8.02 -3.60 8.08
C ALA A 27 7.41 -4.98 8.31
N SER A 28 6.89 -5.63 7.26
CA SER A 28 6.38 -7.01 7.36
C SER A 28 7.48 -8.07 7.32
N GLY A 29 8.73 -7.68 7.08
CA GLY A 29 9.89 -8.58 7.07
C GLY A 29 10.28 -9.10 5.69
N VAL A 30 9.55 -8.77 4.64
CA VAL A 30 9.90 -9.16 3.27
C VAL A 30 10.64 -8.04 2.56
N TYR A 31 11.48 -8.38 1.60
CA TYR A 31 12.13 -7.36 0.77
C TYR A 31 11.12 -6.81 -0.23
N PRO A 32 11.13 -5.49 -0.50
CA PRO A 32 10.16 -4.90 -1.40
C PRO A 32 10.42 -5.28 -2.85
N VAL A 33 9.34 -5.40 -3.62
CA VAL A 33 9.37 -5.73 -5.05
C VAL A 33 8.52 -4.72 -5.80
N GLU A 34 9.12 -4.07 -6.80
CA GLU A 34 8.37 -3.16 -7.66
C GLU A 34 7.24 -3.91 -8.37
N GLY A 35 6.06 -3.31 -8.41
CA GLY A 35 4.87 -3.95 -8.96
C GLY A 35 4.13 -4.86 -7.99
N VAL A 36 4.65 -5.04 -6.78
CA VAL A 36 4.04 -5.87 -5.72
C VAL A 36 3.84 -5.08 -4.43
N THR A 37 4.84 -4.33 -4.00
CA THR A 37 4.91 -3.76 -2.65
C THR A 37 4.41 -2.33 -2.59
N CYS A 38 3.61 -2.04 -1.57
CA CYS A 38 3.32 -0.67 -1.15
C CYS A 38 3.37 -0.55 0.37
N ALA A 39 3.48 0.69 0.83
CA ALA A 39 3.40 1.05 2.25
C ALA A 39 2.08 1.74 2.52
N MET A 40 1.39 1.34 3.57
CA MET A 40 0.22 2.03 4.11
C MET A 40 0.22 1.90 5.62
N ASP A 41 -0.27 2.94 6.29
CA ASP A 41 -0.54 2.86 7.73
C ASP A 41 -2.05 2.67 7.94
N LYS A 42 -2.81 3.75 7.89
CA LYS A 42 -4.24 3.72 8.21
C LYS A 42 -5.12 4.06 7.03
N LEU A 43 -6.33 3.54 7.07
CA LEU A 43 -7.40 3.89 6.16
C LEU A 43 -8.60 4.32 7.01
N ASN A 44 -8.99 5.59 6.89
CA ASN A 44 -10.07 6.17 7.69
C ASN A 44 -9.88 5.92 9.19
N GLY A 45 -8.65 6.10 9.67
CA GLY A 45 -8.30 5.97 11.08
C GLY A 45 -8.03 4.55 11.58
N VAL A 46 -8.13 3.54 10.72
CA VAL A 46 -7.94 2.13 11.09
C VAL A 46 -6.70 1.58 10.42
N TRP A 47 -5.85 0.89 11.17
CA TRP A 47 -4.65 0.26 10.62
C TRP A 47 -5.01 -0.77 9.55
N VAL A 48 -4.36 -0.65 8.39
CA VAL A 48 -4.55 -1.57 7.27
C VAL A 48 -3.70 -2.81 7.52
N PRO A 49 -4.29 -4.01 7.53
CA PRO A 49 -3.50 -5.23 7.74
C PRO A 49 -2.50 -5.47 6.63
N PHE A 50 -1.33 -6.01 6.96
CA PHE A 50 -0.43 -6.54 5.94
C PHE A 50 -1.15 -7.62 5.13
N GLY A 51 -0.88 -7.67 3.84
CA GLY A 51 -1.56 -8.58 2.92
C GLY A 51 -2.81 -7.97 2.27
N SER A 52 -3.24 -6.79 2.71
CA SER A 52 -4.29 -6.04 2.00
C SER A 52 -3.83 -5.70 0.59
N LYS A 53 -4.76 -5.72 -0.37
CA LYS A 53 -4.47 -5.39 -1.76
C LYS A 53 -5.04 -4.02 -2.10
N VAL A 54 -4.24 -3.21 -2.76
CA VAL A 54 -4.64 -1.89 -3.25
C VAL A 54 -4.77 -1.97 -4.76
N HIS A 55 -5.97 -1.78 -5.26
CA HIS A 55 -6.28 -1.82 -6.69
C HIS A 55 -6.36 -0.40 -7.22
N PHE A 56 -5.54 -0.11 -8.22
CA PHE A 56 -5.51 1.18 -8.91
C PHE A 56 -6.35 1.15 -10.17
N PRO A 57 -6.83 2.32 -10.65
CA PRO A 57 -7.69 2.37 -11.85
C PRO A 57 -7.02 1.83 -13.12
N ASP A 58 -5.69 1.87 -13.19
CA ASP A 58 -4.94 1.37 -14.36
C ASP A 58 -4.75 -0.16 -14.35
N GLY A 59 -5.32 -0.85 -13.37
CA GLY A 59 -5.19 -2.30 -13.24
C GLY A 59 -4.04 -2.76 -12.35
N THR A 60 -3.18 -1.85 -11.90
CA THR A 60 -2.12 -2.19 -10.95
C THR A 60 -2.72 -2.65 -9.62
N VAL A 61 -2.18 -3.74 -9.08
CA VAL A 61 -2.57 -4.26 -7.76
C VAL A 61 -1.30 -4.41 -6.93
N LEU A 62 -1.25 -3.70 -5.80
CA LEU A 62 -0.11 -3.77 -4.89
C LEU A 62 -0.53 -4.34 -3.54
N GLU A 63 0.39 -5.01 -2.88
CA GLU A 63 0.16 -5.57 -1.55
C GLU A 63 0.76 -4.67 -0.49
N VAL A 64 0.01 -4.44 0.57
CA VAL A 64 0.49 -3.68 1.73
C VAL A 64 1.47 -4.56 2.51
N GLN A 65 2.75 -4.25 2.40
CA GLN A 65 3.84 -4.98 3.04
C GLN A 65 4.71 -4.10 3.92
N ASP A 66 4.52 -2.79 3.83
CA ASP A 66 5.36 -1.83 4.54
C ASP A 66 4.52 -0.77 5.24
N ARG A 67 5.17 0.01 6.11
CA ARG A 67 4.56 1.10 6.87
C ARG A 67 5.33 2.39 6.67
N TYR A 68 4.64 3.52 6.78
CA TYR A 68 5.30 4.82 6.96
C TYR A 68 5.93 4.91 8.35
N GLY A 69 5.26 4.36 9.36
CA GLY A 69 5.73 4.34 10.74
C GLY A 69 5.18 5.46 11.63
N ALA A 70 4.34 6.34 11.11
CA ALA A 70 3.81 7.49 11.86
C ALA A 70 2.28 7.53 11.93
N GLY A 71 1.60 6.49 11.44
CA GLY A 71 0.14 6.42 11.45
C GLY A 71 -0.52 7.35 10.43
N HIS A 72 0.10 7.52 9.27
CA HIS A 72 -0.47 8.32 8.19
C HIS A 72 -1.81 7.75 7.72
N ASP A 73 -2.79 8.62 7.52
CA ASP A 73 -4.15 8.23 7.16
C ASP A 73 -4.38 8.44 5.66
N ASN A 74 -4.98 7.44 5.01
CA ASN A 74 -5.39 7.51 3.60
C ASN A 74 -4.26 7.87 2.63
N GLN A 75 -3.08 7.34 2.90
CA GLN A 75 -1.89 7.52 2.06
C GLN A 75 -1.32 6.17 1.66
N VAL A 76 -0.83 6.07 0.44
CA VAL A 76 -0.12 4.89 -0.05
C VAL A 76 1.18 5.31 -0.71
N ASP A 77 2.24 4.56 -0.43
CA ASP A 77 3.57 4.81 -0.96
C ASP A 77 3.96 3.59 -1.81
N LEU A 78 4.13 3.81 -3.11
CA LEU A 78 4.44 2.73 -4.04
C LEU A 78 5.96 2.51 -4.06
N TYR A 79 6.38 1.25 -3.89
CA TYR A 79 7.79 0.94 -4.03
C TYR A 79 8.20 0.94 -5.50
N LYS A 80 9.28 1.66 -5.80
CA LYS A 80 9.92 1.67 -7.12
C LYS A 80 11.43 1.52 -6.95
N LYS A 81 12.05 0.73 -7.83
CA LYS A 81 13.50 0.49 -7.77
C LYS A 81 14.29 1.74 -8.13
N ASP A 82 13.79 2.52 -9.09
CA ASP A 82 14.50 3.65 -9.67
C ASP A 82 14.02 4.95 -9.02
N ARG A 83 14.98 5.73 -8.50
CA ARG A 83 14.70 7.02 -7.88
C ARG A 83 14.03 7.99 -8.86
N ASP A 84 14.45 7.97 -10.13
CA ASP A 84 13.85 8.84 -11.14
C ASP A 84 12.39 8.50 -11.39
N ASP A 85 12.03 7.22 -11.33
CA ASP A 85 10.63 6.80 -11.41
C ASP A 85 9.82 7.30 -10.22
N CYS A 86 10.40 7.30 -9.04
CA CYS A 86 9.75 7.86 -7.84
C CYS A 86 9.49 9.35 -8.01
N ILE A 87 10.48 10.09 -8.51
CA ILE A 87 10.37 11.54 -8.74
C ILE A 87 9.31 11.84 -9.79
N ARG A 88 9.30 11.08 -10.89
CA ARG A 88 8.30 11.25 -11.95
C ARG A 88 6.90 10.94 -11.47
N PHE A 89 6.75 9.95 -10.60
CA PHE A 89 5.44 9.62 -10.04
C PHE A 89 4.89 10.79 -9.21
N GLY A 90 5.75 11.43 -8.41
CA GLY A 90 5.39 12.58 -7.60
C GLY A 90 4.32 12.26 -6.57
N ARG A 91 3.33 13.15 -6.46
CA ARG A 91 2.15 12.96 -5.61
C ARG A 91 0.89 13.05 -6.44
N GLN A 92 -0.02 12.10 -6.25
CA GLN A 92 -1.27 12.03 -6.97
C GLN A 92 -2.39 11.60 -6.02
N ASN A 93 -3.57 12.17 -6.19
CA ASN A 93 -4.76 11.69 -5.50
C ASN A 93 -5.47 10.71 -6.44
N ILE A 94 -5.55 9.46 -6.05
CA ILE A 94 -6.09 8.40 -6.90
C ILE A 94 -7.18 7.64 -6.11
N ARG A 95 -8.32 7.43 -6.74
CA ARG A 95 -9.38 6.61 -6.17
C ARG A 95 -9.02 5.14 -6.34
N CYS A 96 -8.78 4.48 -5.22
CA CYS A 96 -8.36 3.08 -5.18
C CYS A 96 -9.41 2.21 -4.50
N MET A 97 -9.34 0.92 -4.77
CA MET A 97 -10.12 -0.08 -4.05
C MET A 97 -9.16 -0.87 -3.17
N ILE A 98 -9.41 -0.89 -1.87
CA ILE A 98 -8.59 -1.61 -0.91
C ILE A 98 -9.38 -2.84 -0.46
N VAL A 99 -8.76 -4.01 -0.58
CA VAL A 99 -9.35 -5.29 -0.20
C VAL A 99 -8.50 -5.87 0.91
N THR A 100 -9.09 -6.02 2.11
CA THR A 100 -8.38 -6.58 3.25
C THR A 100 -8.27 -8.11 3.12
N PRO A 101 -7.23 -8.73 3.69
CA PRO A 101 -7.10 -10.19 3.67
C PRO A 101 -8.13 -10.83 4.60
N ASP A 102 -8.36 -12.11 4.37
CA ASP A 102 -9.24 -12.94 5.21
C ASP A 102 -8.69 -13.12 6.63
#